data_dd5ee8bc4708f4ab6f5fab5dd2219d20
#
_entry.id   dd5ee8bc4708f4ab6f5fab5dd2219d20
#
_cell.length_a   1.000
_cell.length_b   1.000
_cell.length_c   1.000
_cell.angle_alpha   90.00
_cell.angle_beta   90.00
_cell.angle_gamma   90.00
#
_symmetry.space_group_name_H-M   'P 1'
#
loop_
_entity.id
_entity.type
_entity.pdbx_description
1 polymer ?
#
loop_
_entity_poly.entity_id
_entity_poly.type
_entity_poly.pdbx_seq_one_letter_code
_entity_poly.pdbx_strand_id
1 'polypeptide(L)'
;MASWRGVSRSLVLVVCAFLACPDHGYGRSRAHTASPSQGGSHLYVLLGLGNNSLGLSEFGSSIAQRGIPTTIRNYGEWPALAQEAIQQYQSGRLRSIMIVGHSLGGSAAVDMAAELGRAGIPVQLVVTLDPVGASQVPSNVRRSVNFLPRGGEDHFSVIAAHQRDMSNYVLGESRSRGPVR
;
A
#
# COMPACT_ATOMS: atom_id res chain seq x y z
N MET A 1 75.13 17.16 26.47
CA MET A 1 75.62 15.79 26.80
C MET A 1 74.74 14.80 26.04
N ALA A 2 75.42 13.80 25.45
CA ALA A 2 74.90 12.58 24.80
C ALA A 2 74.17 12.78 23.45
N SER A 3 74.88 12.62 22.48
CA SER A 3 75.00 11.96 21.22
C SER A 3 74.21 10.64 21.11
N TRP A 4 73.52 10.48 20.02
CA TRP A 4 73.22 9.15 19.50
C TRP A 4 73.27 9.11 17.96
N ARG A 5 74.15 8.25 17.55
CA ARG A 5 74.53 7.94 16.15
C ARG A 5 73.54 6.93 15.57
N GLY A 6 73.15 7.08 14.36
CA GLY A 6 73.21 6.25 13.20
C GLY A 6 72.74 4.78 13.28
N VAL A 7 71.73 4.43 12.51
CA VAL A 7 71.51 3.06 12.04
C VAL A 7 71.10 3.07 10.58
N SER A 8 71.88 2.31 9.88
CA SER A 8 71.98 1.88 8.50
C SER A 8 70.65 1.63 7.78
N ARG A 9 70.58 2.12 6.55
CA ARG A 9 69.61 1.78 5.51
C ARG A 9 70.03 0.42 4.87
N SER A 10 69.28 -0.60 5.10
CA SER A 10 69.32 -1.85 4.28
C SER A 10 68.23 -1.78 3.21
N LEU A 11 68.67 -1.64 2.00
CA LEU A 11 67.87 -1.69 0.79
C LEU A 11 67.60 -3.18 0.46
N VAL A 12 66.37 -3.64 0.66
CA VAL A 12 65.95 -4.97 0.20
C VAL A 12 65.26 -4.79 -1.14
N LEU A 13 65.92 -5.19 -2.19
CA LEU A 13 65.38 -5.29 -3.54
C LEU A 13 64.52 -6.56 -3.62
N VAL A 14 63.20 -6.41 -3.63
CA VAL A 14 62.28 -7.50 -3.92
C VAL A 14 62.01 -7.50 -5.41
N VAL A 15 62.53 -8.46 -6.12
CA VAL A 15 62.24 -8.75 -7.53
C VAL A 15 60.91 -9.48 -7.57
N CYS A 16 59.83 -8.76 -7.96
CA CYS A 16 58.55 -9.41 -8.26
C CYS A 16 58.57 -9.96 -9.69
N ALA A 17 58.64 -11.28 -9.79
CA ALA A 17 58.41 -12.00 -11.04
C ALA A 17 56.93 -11.88 -11.42
N PHE A 18 56.63 -11.25 -12.56
CA PHE A 18 55.28 -11.26 -13.16
C PHE A 18 55.01 -12.67 -13.72
N LEU A 19 54.21 -13.45 -12.98
CA LEU A 19 53.52 -14.61 -13.52
C LEU A 19 52.22 -14.13 -14.18
N ALA A 20 52.15 -14.20 -15.49
CA ALA A 20 50.95 -13.99 -16.27
C ALA A 20 49.93 -15.08 -15.92
N CYS A 21 48.87 -14.70 -15.22
CA CYS A 21 47.68 -15.54 -15.07
C CYS A 21 46.74 -15.33 -16.27
N PRO A 22 46.20 -16.42 -16.86
CA PRO A 22 45.24 -16.29 -17.96
C PRO A 22 43.93 -15.68 -17.45
N ASP A 23 43.40 -14.75 -18.23
CA ASP A 23 42.08 -14.12 -18.04
C ASP A 23 40.97 -15.19 -17.99
N HIS A 24 40.56 -15.56 -16.80
CA HIS A 24 39.29 -16.21 -16.59
C HIS A 24 38.22 -15.10 -16.60
N GLY A 25 37.48 -15.03 -17.71
CA GLY A 25 36.33 -14.14 -17.86
C GLY A 25 35.32 -14.33 -16.72
N TYR A 26 35.43 -13.51 -15.68
CA TYR A 26 34.36 -13.33 -14.73
C TYR A 26 33.19 -12.64 -15.45
N GLY A 27 32.21 -13.46 -15.81
CA GLY A 27 30.93 -12.96 -16.25
C GLY A 27 30.44 -11.92 -15.25
N ARG A 28 30.44 -10.63 -15.67
CA ARG A 28 29.74 -9.56 -14.93
C ARG A 28 28.27 -9.98 -14.81
N SER A 29 27.91 -10.57 -13.69
CA SER A 29 26.54 -10.65 -13.27
C SER A 29 26.00 -9.22 -13.32
N ARG A 30 25.19 -8.93 -14.35
CA ARG A 30 24.37 -7.72 -14.35
C ARG A 30 23.55 -7.80 -13.06
N ALA A 31 23.91 -7.01 -12.06
CA ALA A 31 23.01 -6.71 -10.99
C ALA A 31 21.72 -6.24 -11.68
N HIS A 32 20.68 -7.07 -11.60
CA HIS A 32 19.33 -6.60 -11.89
C HIS A 32 19.09 -5.46 -10.91
N THR A 33 19.29 -4.23 -11.37
CA THR A 33 18.72 -3.07 -10.72
C THR A 33 17.23 -3.35 -10.75
N ALA A 34 16.67 -3.78 -9.61
CA ALA A 34 15.24 -3.88 -9.45
C ALA A 34 14.69 -2.52 -9.87
N SER A 35 13.92 -2.50 -10.94
CA SER A 35 13.15 -1.32 -11.33
C SER A 35 12.43 -0.85 -10.07
N PRO A 36 12.42 0.46 -9.75
CA PRO A 36 11.70 0.95 -8.59
C PRO A 36 10.28 0.38 -8.69
N SER A 37 9.88 -0.41 -7.70
CA SER A 37 8.59 -1.07 -7.67
C SER A 37 7.54 0.02 -7.88
N GLN A 38 6.86 -0.01 -9.03
CA GLN A 38 5.76 0.92 -9.28
C GLN A 38 4.75 0.72 -8.14
N GLY A 39 4.53 1.77 -7.36
CA GLY A 39 3.72 1.72 -6.15
C GLY A 39 2.40 0.99 -6.38
N GLY A 40 2.06 0.08 -5.48
CA GLY A 40 0.93 -0.83 -5.62
C GLY A 40 -0.44 -0.19 -5.37
N SER A 41 -1.51 -0.97 -5.58
CA SER A 41 -2.86 -0.71 -5.05
C SER A 41 -2.91 -1.16 -3.60
N HIS A 42 -3.72 -0.49 -2.78
CA HIS A 42 -4.01 -0.91 -1.41
C HIS A 42 -5.50 -0.76 -1.13
N LEU A 43 -6.07 -1.74 -0.45
CA LEU A 43 -7.43 -1.72 0.03
C LEU A 43 -7.45 -1.52 1.55
N TYR A 44 -8.16 -0.49 2.01
CA TYR A 44 -8.49 -0.30 3.41
C TYR A 44 -9.92 -0.76 3.65
N VAL A 45 -10.13 -1.62 4.66
CA VAL A 45 -11.42 -2.14 5.06
C VAL A 45 -11.70 -1.65 6.49
N LEU A 46 -12.74 -0.84 6.65
CA LEU A 46 -13.13 -0.23 7.91
C LEU A 46 -14.38 -0.89 8.47
N LEU A 47 -14.22 -1.58 9.59
CA LEU A 47 -15.28 -2.29 10.27
C LEU A 47 -16.15 -1.33 11.09
N GLY A 48 -17.39 -1.70 11.34
CA GLY A 48 -18.32 -0.95 12.17
C GLY A 48 -18.04 -1.05 13.66
N LEU A 49 -19.01 -0.64 14.47
CA LEU A 49 -18.94 -0.64 15.93
C LEU A 49 -18.56 -2.03 16.47
N GLY A 50 -17.58 -2.08 17.35
CA GLY A 50 -17.12 -3.33 17.96
C GLY A 50 -16.59 -4.38 16.98
N ASN A 51 -16.20 -3.98 15.77
CA ASN A 51 -15.85 -4.86 14.65
C ASN A 51 -17.00 -5.75 14.17
N ASN A 52 -18.23 -5.38 14.49
CA ASN A 52 -19.42 -6.14 14.12
C ASN A 52 -19.83 -5.85 12.66
N SER A 53 -19.04 -6.37 11.72
CA SER A 53 -19.26 -6.28 10.26
C SER A 53 -19.09 -7.68 9.66
N LEU A 54 -20.07 -8.52 9.95
CA LEU A 54 -20.02 -9.95 9.61
C LEU A 54 -19.77 -10.18 8.11
N GLY A 55 -18.69 -10.91 7.78
CA GLY A 55 -18.29 -11.20 6.40
C GLY A 55 -17.37 -10.16 5.77
N LEU A 56 -17.20 -8.96 6.37
CA LEU A 56 -16.37 -7.90 5.77
C LEU A 56 -14.86 -8.17 5.96
N SER A 57 -14.48 -8.79 7.08
CA SER A 57 -13.11 -9.24 7.31
C SER A 57 -12.70 -10.36 6.36
N GLU A 58 -13.60 -11.31 6.13
CA GLU A 58 -13.44 -12.40 5.17
C GLU A 58 -13.33 -11.87 3.74
N PHE A 59 -14.15 -10.88 3.39
CA PHE A 59 -14.03 -10.16 2.12
C PHE A 59 -12.65 -9.56 1.96
N GLY A 60 -12.17 -8.76 2.93
CA GLY A 60 -10.85 -8.15 2.87
C GLY A 60 -9.73 -9.16 2.72
N SER A 61 -9.81 -10.26 3.47
CA SER A 61 -8.86 -11.38 3.40
C SER A 61 -8.87 -12.05 2.01
N SER A 62 -10.05 -12.22 1.41
CA SER A 62 -10.18 -12.78 0.06
C SER A 62 -9.56 -11.90 -1.02
N ILE A 63 -9.65 -10.58 -0.86
CA ILE A 63 -9.00 -9.62 -1.76
C ILE A 63 -7.48 -9.64 -1.60
N ALA A 64 -6.98 -9.77 -0.36
CA ALA A 64 -5.55 -9.92 -0.09
C ALA A 64 -4.96 -11.17 -0.77
N GLN A 65 -5.66 -12.30 -0.70
CA GLN A 65 -5.30 -13.54 -1.38
C GLN A 65 -5.25 -13.41 -2.90
N ARG A 66 -5.96 -12.45 -3.48
CA ARG A 66 -5.91 -12.11 -4.91
C ARG A 66 -4.80 -11.13 -5.27
N GLY A 67 -3.88 -10.85 -4.34
CA GLY A 67 -2.68 -10.05 -4.58
C GLY A 67 -2.86 -8.53 -4.40
N ILE A 68 -3.97 -8.07 -3.81
CA ILE A 68 -4.15 -6.67 -3.44
C ILE A 68 -3.87 -6.53 -1.94
N PRO A 69 -2.77 -5.87 -1.53
CA PRO A 69 -2.50 -5.59 -0.13
C PRO A 69 -3.72 -4.95 0.53
N THR A 70 -4.14 -5.51 1.67
CA THR A 70 -5.38 -5.11 2.34
C THR A 70 -5.12 -4.90 3.84
N THR A 71 -5.56 -3.78 4.36
CA THR A 71 -5.56 -3.47 5.79
C THR A 71 -7.00 -3.47 6.30
N ILE A 72 -7.30 -4.30 7.31
CA ILE A 72 -8.62 -4.42 7.93
C ILE A 72 -8.52 -3.86 9.35
N ARG A 73 -9.31 -2.82 9.67
CA ARG A 73 -9.26 -2.14 10.97
C ARG A 73 -10.65 -1.70 11.45
N ASN A 74 -10.72 -1.38 12.73
CA ASN A 74 -11.91 -0.72 13.29
C ASN A 74 -12.08 0.68 12.70
N TYR A 75 -13.33 1.14 12.59
CA TYR A 75 -13.64 2.48 12.08
C TYR A 75 -12.87 3.60 12.80
N GLY A 76 -12.64 3.50 14.11
CA GLY A 76 -11.95 4.51 14.89
C GLY A 76 -10.46 4.68 14.56
N GLU A 77 -9.87 3.75 13.81
CA GLU A 77 -8.46 3.80 13.43
C GLU A 77 -8.22 4.58 12.12
N TRP A 78 -9.27 5.05 11.46
CA TRP A 78 -9.15 5.74 10.17
C TRP A 78 -8.16 6.92 10.16
N PRO A 79 -8.01 7.74 11.23
CA PRO A 79 -7.07 8.87 11.19
C PRO A 79 -5.62 8.40 11.07
N ALA A 80 -5.24 7.36 11.81
CA ALA A 80 -3.90 6.78 11.74
C ALA A 80 -3.64 6.13 10.37
N LEU A 81 -4.63 5.42 9.82
CA LEU A 81 -4.56 4.83 8.49
C LEU A 81 -4.43 5.89 7.38
N ALA A 82 -5.12 7.02 7.51
CA ALA A 82 -4.98 8.13 6.57
C ALA A 82 -3.55 8.68 6.56
N GLN A 83 -2.95 8.89 7.73
CA GLN A 83 -1.56 9.37 7.84
C GLN A 83 -0.56 8.36 7.26
N GLU A 84 -0.74 7.08 7.51
CA GLU A 84 0.08 6.02 6.92
C GLU A 84 -0.05 6.02 5.38
N ALA A 85 -1.27 6.08 4.86
CA ALA A 85 -1.54 6.13 3.42
C ALA A 85 -0.91 7.36 2.75
N ILE A 86 -0.95 8.53 3.40
CA ILE A 86 -0.32 9.76 2.94
C ILE A 86 1.20 9.55 2.80
N GLN A 87 1.86 9.03 3.83
CA GLN A 87 3.31 8.78 3.81
C GLN A 87 3.69 7.76 2.73
N GLN A 88 2.93 6.68 2.58
CA GLN A 88 3.16 5.68 1.55
C GLN A 88 2.96 6.22 0.13
N TYR A 89 1.94 7.05 -0.07
CA TYR A 89 1.68 7.68 -1.37
C TYR A 89 2.77 8.69 -1.73
N GLN A 90 3.16 9.57 -0.82
CA GLN A 90 4.21 10.57 -1.01
C GLN A 90 5.58 9.94 -1.27
N SER A 91 5.89 8.80 -0.63
CA SER A 91 7.13 8.05 -0.88
C SER A 91 7.08 7.18 -2.17
N GLY A 92 5.98 7.18 -2.90
CA GLY A 92 5.80 6.41 -4.13
C GLY A 92 5.57 4.91 -3.94
N ARG A 93 5.47 4.43 -2.69
CA ARG A 93 5.16 3.01 -2.38
C ARG A 93 3.70 2.66 -2.66
N LEU A 94 2.80 3.65 -2.60
CA LEU A 94 1.38 3.50 -2.86
C LEU A 94 0.96 4.43 -4.01
N ARG A 95 0.14 3.94 -4.93
CA ARG A 95 -0.34 4.70 -6.10
C ARG A 95 -1.85 4.70 -6.25
N SER A 96 -2.55 3.72 -5.67
CA SER A 96 -3.99 3.61 -5.77
C SER A 96 -4.57 3.18 -4.44
N ILE A 97 -5.49 3.97 -3.95
CA ILE A 97 -6.14 3.80 -2.67
C ILE A 97 -7.59 3.46 -2.93
N MET A 98 -8.05 2.35 -2.33
CA MET A 98 -9.44 1.93 -2.31
C MET A 98 -9.86 1.76 -0.85
N ILE A 99 -11.09 2.16 -0.52
CA ILE A 99 -11.60 2.11 0.85
C ILE A 99 -12.98 1.47 0.80
N VAL A 100 -13.21 0.49 1.67
CA VAL A 100 -14.52 -0.16 1.87
C VAL A 100 -14.88 -0.03 3.34
N GLY A 101 -16.11 0.35 3.65
CA GLY A 101 -16.56 0.48 5.03
C GLY A 101 -18.02 0.14 5.24
N HIS A 102 -18.35 -0.41 6.41
CA HIS A 102 -19.71 -0.76 6.81
C HIS A 102 -20.13 0.02 8.06
N SER A 103 -21.37 0.48 8.11
CA SER A 103 -21.92 1.17 9.28
C SER A 103 -21.09 2.41 9.63
N LEU A 104 -20.60 2.55 10.86
CA LEU A 104 -19.63 3.59 11.25
C LEU A 104 -18.35 3.53 10.40
N GLY A 105 -17.94 2.34 9.95
CA GLY A 105 -16.82 2.18 9.02
C GLY A 105 -17.10 2.80 7.65
N GLY A 106 -18.36 2.83 7.23
CA GLY A 106 -18.78 3.51 6.01
C GLY A 106 -18.56 5.02 6.08
N SER A 107 -18.95 5.65 7.19
CA SER A 107 -18.68 7.08 7.43
C SER A 107 -17.17 7.35 7.55
N ALA A 108 -16.47 6.52 8.30
CA ALA A 108 -15.02 6.61 8.46
C ALA A 108 -14.27 6.47 7.12
N ALA A 109 -14.81 5.67 6.18
CA ALA A 109 -14.24 5.55 4.82
C ALA A 109 -14.32 6.88 4.05
N VAL A 110 -15.42 7.61 4.19
CA VAL A 110 -15.59 8.93 3.59
C VAL A 110 -14.70 9.96 4.27
N ASP A 111 -14.59 9.92 5.61
CA ASP A 111 -13.73 10.83 6.38
C ASP A 111 -12.25 10.60 6.06
N MET A 112 -11.82 9.35 5.94
CA MET A 112 -10.47 8.99 5.49
C MET A 112 -10.19 9.51 4.07
N ALA A 113 -11.15 9.36 3.16
CA ALA A 113 -11.03 9.89 1.81
C ALA A 113 -10.92 11.43 1.80
N ALA A 114 -11.67 12.12 2.67
CA ALA A 114 -11.58 13.56 2.82
C ALA A 114 -10.21 14.02 3.33
N GLU A 115 -9.63 13.31 4.30
CA GLU A 115 -8.28 13.60 4.81
C GLU A 115 -7.21 13.42 3.73
N LEU A 116 -7.30 12.33 2.95
CA LEU A 116 -6.44 12.11 1.78
C LEU A 116 -6.59 13.24 0.76
N GLY A 117 -7.81 13.74 0.56
CA GLY A 117 -8.08 14.88 -0.33
C GLY A 117 -7.43 16.17 0.13
N ARG A 118 -7.41 16.45 1.45
CA ARG A 118 -6.68 17.63 2.01
C ARG A 118 -5.18 17.54 1.75
N ALA A 119 -4.64 16.32 1.69
CA ALA A 119 -3.24 16.06 1.30
C ALA A 119 -3.02 16.03 -0.23
N GLY A 120 -4.03 16.32 -1.05
CA GLY A 120 -3.95 16.30 -2.51
C GLY A 120 -3.89 14.88 -3.12
N ILE A 121 -4.30 13.87 -2.37
CA ILE A 121 -4.18 12.46 -2.79
C ILE A 121 -5.52 11.97 -3.34
N PRO A 122 -5.54 11.45 -4.58
CA PRO A 122 -6.74 10.87 -5.16
C PRO A 122 -7.06 9.50 -4.53
N VAL A 123 -8.34 9.24 -4.30
CA VAL A 123 -8.87 7.94 -3.92
C VAL A 123 -9.55 7.31 -5.12
N GLN A 124 -9.16 6.10 -5.46
CA GLN A 124 -9.66 5.42 -6.65
C GLN A 124 -11.11 4.93 -6.48
N LEU A 125 -11.42 4.39 -5.29
CA LEU A 125 -12.72 3.81 -4.99
C LEU A 125 -13.06 3.99 -3.51
N VAL A 126 -14.28 4.40 -3.23
CA VAL A 126 -14.92 4.28 -1.91
C VAL A 126 -16.18 3.45 -2.06
N VAL A 127 -16.30 2.39 -1.28
CA VAL A 127 -17.51 1.58 -1.16
C VAL A 127 -18.03 1.69 0.27
N THR A 128 -19.28 2.04 0.42
CA THR A 128 -19.96 2.09 1.72
C THR A 128 -21.12 1.11 1.74
N LEU A 129 -21.31 0.44 2.86
CA LEU A 129 -22.42 -0.48 3.11
C LEU A 129 -23.17 0.03 4.33
N ASP A 130 -24.41 0.45 4.11
CA ASP A 130 -25.30 1.02 5.13
C ASP A 130 -24.59 1.98 6.11
N PRO A 131 -23.94 3.04 5.61
CA PRO A 131 -23.15 3.94 6.44
C PRO A 131 -24.04 4.67 7.44
N VAL A 132 -23.54 4.83 8.68
CA VAL A 132 -24.22 5.62 9.72
C VAL A 132 -23.78 7.06 9.61
N GLY A 133 -24.74 7.94 9.33
CA GLY A 133 -24.49 9.35 9.14
C GLY A 133 -24.39 9.77 7.67
N ALA A 134 -24.64 11.01 7.40
CA ALA A 134 -24.59 11.58 6.05
C ALA A 134 -23.25 12.30 5.85
N SER A 135 -22.30 11.63 5.23
CA SER A 135 -21.06 12.28 4.77
C SER A 135 -21.10 12.45 3.26
N GLN A 136 -20.81 13.64 2.79
CA GLN A 136 -20.68 13.91 1.37
C GLN A 136 -19.37 13.33 0.87
N VAL A 137 -19.42 12.53 -0.20
CA VAL A 137 -18.22 11.96 -0.84
C VAL A 137 -17.36 13.10 -1.38
N PRO A 138 -16.09 13.21 -0.98
CA PRO A 138 -15.21 14.30 -1.40
C PRO A 138 -14.79 14.18 -2.86
N SER A 139 -14.47 15.31 -3.50
CA SER A 139 -14.17 15.42 -4.94
C SER A 139 -12.91 14.70 -5.39
N ASN A 140 -11.99 14.32 -4.48
CA ASN A 140 -10.80 13.52 -4.78
C ASN A 140 -11.11 12.03 -4.98
N VAL A 141 -12.35 11.58 -4.71
CA VAL A 141 -12.81 10.21 -4.94
C VAL A 141 -13.25 10.07 -6.40
N ARG A 142 -12.59 9.19 -7.15
CA ARG A 142 -12.89 8.96 -8.57
C ARG A 142 -14.17 8.17 -8.77
N ARG A 143 -14.41 7.20 -7.91
CA ARG A 143 -15.63 6.38 -7.92
C ARG A 143 -16.12 6.12 -6.52
N SER A 144 -17.41 6.32 -6.30
CA SER A 144 -18.10 5.94 -5.07
C SER A 144 -19.27 5.01 -5.36
N VAL A 145 -19.46 4.03 -4.48
CA VAL A 145 -20.57 3.09 -4.52
C VAL A 145 -21.15 2.98 -3.12
N ASN A 146 -22.45 3.15 -3.00
CA ASN A 146 -23.15 3.01 -1.71
C ASN A 146 -24.20 1.91 -1.83
N PHE A 147 -24.07 0.89 -1.00
CA PHE A 147 -25.05 -0.19 -0.85
C PHE A 147 -25.89 0.07 0.38
N LEU A 148 -27.20 0.21 0.19
CA LEU A 148 -28.19 0.31 1.25
C LEU A 148 -29.03 -0.97 1.26
N PRO A 149 -29.49 -1.42 2.43
CA PRO A 149 -30.35 -2.60 2.53
C PRO A 149 -31.60 -2.48 1.65
N ARG A 150 -31.95 -3.53 0.92
CA ARG A 150 -33.09 -3.60 0.02
C ARG A 150 -33.70 -5.01 0.05
N GLY A 151 -35.00 -5.11 -0.26
CA GLY A 151 -35.63 -6.40 -0.56
C GLY A 151 -35.57 -7.43 0.56
N GLY A 152 -35.61 -7.00 1.82
CA GLY A 152 -35.53 -7.90 2.98
C GLY A 152 -34.12 -8.01 3.58
N GLU A 153 -33.15 -7.31 3.05
CA GLU A 153 -31.83 -7.14 3.68
C GLU A 153 -31.94 -6.27 4.93
N ASP A 154 -31.05 -6.50 5.87
CA ASP A 154 -30.88 -5.67 7.06
C ASP A 154 -29.48 -5.07 7.11
N HIS A 155 -29.20 -4.32 8.18
CA HIS A 155 -27.92 -3.66 8.42
C HIS A 155 -26.70 -4.58 8.33
N PHE A 156 -26.85 -5.86 8.66
CA PHE A 156 -25.74 -6.83 8.66
C PHE A 156 -25.70 -7.68 7.38
N SER A 157 -26.87 -8.07 6.88
CA SER A 157 -26.96 -8.94 5.71
C SER A 157 -26.58 -8.23 4.40
N VAL A 158 -26.59 -6.88 4.35
CA VAL A 158 -26.16 -6.09 3.19
C VAL A 158 -24.73 -6.42 2.76
N ILE A 159 -23.84 -6.81 3.68
CA ILE A 159 -22.46 -7.21 3.35
C ILE A 159 -22.46 -8.48 2.51
N ALA A 160 -23.16 -9.52 2.97
CA ALA A 160 -23.23 -10.81 2.27
C ALA A 160 -23.91 -10.68 0.91
N ALA A 161 -25.00 -9.89 0.84
CA ALA A 161 -25.76 -9.65 -0.38
C ALA A 161 -24.91 -9.01 -1.49
N HIS A 162 -23.98 -8.11 -1.12
CA HIS A 162 -23.19 -7.34 -2.08
C HIS A 162 -21.71 -7.76 -2.18
N GLN A 163 -21.31 -8.89 -1.58
CA GLN A 163 -19.91 -9.34 -1.55
C GLN A 163 -19.32 -9.54 -2.95
N ARG A 164 -20.12 -10.05 -3.90
CA ARG A 164 -19.68 -10.24 -5.30
C ARG A 164 -19.47 -8.90 -5.98
N ASP A 165 -20.37 -7.96 -5.81
CA ASP A 165 -20.30 -6.64 -6.43
C ASP A 165 -19.12 -5.84 -5.88
N MET A 166 -18.91 -5.84 -4.56
CA MET A 166 -17.72 -5.25 -3.95
C MET A 166 -16.42 -5.82 -4.54
N SER A 167 -16.36 -7.15 -4.69
CA SER A 167 -15.20 -7.83 -5.29
C SER A 167 -14.96 -7.36 -6.73
N ASN A 168 -16.02 -7.26 -7.52
CA ASN A 168 -15.93 -6.78 -8.91
C ASN A 168 -15.42 -5.33 -8.99
N TYR A 169 -15.92 -4.45 -8.12
CA TYR A 169 -15.45 -3.06 -8.06
C TYR A 169 -13.98 -2.98 -7.68
N VAL A 170 -13.56 -3.62 -6.58
CA VAL A 170 -12.18 -3.57 -6.11
C VAL A 170 -11.22 -4.16 -7.13
N LEU A 171 -11.53 -5.32 -7.70
CA LEU A 171 -10.68 -5.97 -8.70
C LEU A 171 -10.67 -5.21 -10.03
N GLY A 172 -11.78 -4.61 -10.42
CA GLY A 172 -11.88 -3.77 -11.62
C GLY A 172 -10.99 -2.54 -11.50
N GLU A 173 -11.09 -1.80 -10.40
CA GLU A 173 -10.31 -0.58 -10.17
C GLU A 173 -8.81 -0.86 -9.95
N SER A 174 -8.44 -2.02 -9.42
CA SER A 174 -7.03 -2.39 -9.28
C SER A 174 -6.34 -2.66 -10.62
N ARG A 175 -7.11 -3.07 -11.65
CA ARG A 175 -6.62 -3.37 -13.01
C ARG A 175 -6.62 -2.16 -13.95
N SER A 176 -7.41 -1.14 -13.67
CA SER A 176 -7.61 0.04 -14.56
C SER A 176 -6.39 0.95 -14.68
N ARG A 177 -5.21 0.48 -14.26
CA ARG A 177 -3.94 1.16 -14.43
C ARG A 177 -3.34 0.90 -15.82
N GLY A 178 -3.91 1.54 -16.82
CA GLY A 178 -3.15 1.86 -18.02
C GLY A 178 -2.15 3.00 -17.67
N PRO A 179 -1.01 3.08 -18.39
CA PRO A 179 -0.06 4.15 -18.17
C PRO A 179 -0.74 5.49 -18.39
N VAL A 180 -0.65 6.37 -17.41
CA VAL A 180 -0.89 7.80 -17.62
C VAL A 180 0.21 8.23 -18.58
N ARG A 181 -0.16 8.45 -19.84
CA ARG A 181 0.72 9.08 -20.85
C ARG A 181 0.83 10.56 -20.58
#